data_5d0a792a38ae1dfa25005411fe3ddedb
#
_entry.id   5d0a792a38ae1dfa25005411fe3ddedb
#
_cell.length_a   1.000
_cell.length_b   1.000
_cell.length_c   1.000
_cell.angle_alpha   90.00
_cell.angle_beta   90.00
_cell.angle_gamma   90.00
#
_symmetry.space_group_name_H-M   'P 1'
#
loop_
_entity.id
_entity.type
_entity.pdbx_description
1 polymer ?
#
loop_
_entity_poly.entity_id
_entity_poly.type
_entity_poly.pdbx_seq_one_letter_code
_entity_poly.pdbx_strand_id
1 'polypeptide(L)'
;KIKKNIRDHDVRYVFFDYIHTSLKILEEITRRSGGVKLREDTILFMLSIRLKDLCNKYGVFIMSATQLNGDYQTSETPDQNLLRGAKAIADKIDAGMILLPTSSDDIENLAQILTNNAFEKPDLKMSVYKNRRGRYKGIYLWCKADLGTCRVKPMFATTYTYEIIQIDNLKILTTEPSAF
;
A
#
# COMPACT_ATOMS: atom_id res chain seq x y z
N LYS A 1 7.54 4.55 21.28
CA LYS A 1 6.32 3.77 21.60
C LYS A 1 6.34 2.40 20.92
N ILE A 2 6.44 2.27 19.58
CA ILE A 2 6.42 0.98 18.83
C ILE A 2 7.39 -0.04 19.46
N LYS A 3 8.69 0.31 19.56
CA LYS A 3 9.72 -0.56 20.13
C LYS A 3 9.37 -1.06 21.55
N LYS A 4 8.78 -0.21 22.40
CA LYS A 4 8.36 -0.58 23.73
C LYS A 4 7.24 -1.64 23.68
N ASN A 5 6.19 -1.39 22.88
CA ASN A 5 5.07 -2.32 22.77
C ASN A 5 5.50 -3.69 22.18
N ILE A 6 6.42 -3.72 21.22
CA ILE A 6 6.96 -4.96 20.68
C ILE A 6 7.62 -5.80 21.80
N ARG A 7 8.45 -5.17 22.65
CA ARG A 7 9.17 -5.89 23.71
C ARG A 7 8.30 -6.28 24.89
N ASP A 8 7.42 -5.35 25.30
CA ASP A 8 6.68 -5.49 26.57
C ASP A 8 5.38 -6.29 26.38
N HIS A 9 4.86 -6.41 25.13
CA HIS A 9 3.56 -7.03 24.81
C HIS A 9 3.62 -8.06 23.67
N ASP A 10 4.79 -8.50 23.23
CA ASP A 10 5.02 -9.46 22.12
C ASP A 10 4.23 -9.10 20.83
N VAL A 11 4.16 -7.81 20.50
CA VAL A 11 3.45 -7.35 19.30
C VAL A 11 4.16 -7.85 18.05
N ARG A 12 3.44 -8.59 17.20
CA ARG A 12 3.92 -9.14 15.90
C ARG A 12 3.50 -8.35 14.69
N TYR A 13 2.37 -7.65 14.76
CA TYR A 13 1.79 -6.86 13.68
C TYR A 13 1.60 -5.44 14.13
N VAL A 14 2.12 -4.50 13.33
CA VAL A 14 2.04 -3.06 13.60
C VAL A 14 1.37 -2.38 12.40
N PHE A 15 0.28 -1.69 12.66
CA PHE A 15 -0.35 -0.80 11.68
C PHE A 15 0.04 0.63 12.04
N PHE A 16 0.85 1.24 11.20
CA PHE A 16 1.34 2.61 11.39
C PHE A 16 0.63 3.54 10.40
N ASP A 17 -0.42 4.18 10.86
CA ASP A 17 -1.26 5.07 10.08
C ASP A 17 -0.89 6.53 10.40
N TYR A 18 -0.22 7.17 9.50
CA TYR A 18 0.50 6.81 8.29
C TYR A 18 1.87 7.51 8.26
N ILE A 19 2.72 7.23 7.26
CA ILE A 19 4.03 7.89 7.14
C ILE A 19 3.81 9.32 6.65
N HIS A 20 3.95 10.29 7.55
CA HIS A 20 3.86 11.73 7.24
C HIS A 20 4.77 12.53 8.15
N THR A 21 5.04 13.77 7.77
CA THR A 21 5.73 14.75 8.60
C THR A 21 4.71 15.65 9.28
N SER A 22 4.77 15.76 10.60
CA SER A 22 4.05 16.77 11.36
C SER A 22 5.01 17.89 11.76
N LEU A 23 4.49 19.09 12.01
CA LEU A 23 5.30 20.21 12.51
C LEU A 23 6.08 19.81 13.75
N LYS A 24 5.48 19.05 14.66
CA LYS A 24 6.14 18.58 15.88
C LYS A 24 7.34 17.66 15.58
N ILE A 25 7.24 16.80 14.57
CA ILE A 25 8.36 15.94 14.14
C ILE A 25 9.46 16.80 13.52
N LEU A 26 9.09 17.78 12.68
CA LEU A 26 10.04 18.70 12.06
C LEU A 26 10.80 19.51 13.10
N GLU A 27 10.11 20.10 14.07
CA GLU A 27 10.70 20.86 15.19
C GLU A 27 11.65 20.00 16.02
N GLU A 28 11.23 18.79 16.41
CA GLU A 28 12.04 17.87 17.22
C GLU A 28 13.33 17.45 16.46
N ILE A 29 13.23 17.16 15.17
CA ILE A 29 14.38 16.80 14.35
C ILE A 29 15.31 18.00 14.17
N THR A 30 14.77 19.19 13.86
CA THR A 30 15.54 20.43 13.74
C THR A 30 16.30 20.73 15.02
N ARG A 31 15.65 20.60 16.17
CA ARG A 31 16.27 20.80 17.49
C ARG A 31 17.42 19.82 17.72
N ARG A 32 17.24 18.53 17.39
CA ARG A 32 18.26 17.48 17.56
C ARG A 32 19.43 17.56 16.59
N SER A 33 19.20 18.16 15.42
CA SER A 33 20.24 18.37 14.40
C SER A 33 21.00 19.69 14.55
N GLY A 34 20.92 20.34 15.71
CA GLY A 34 21.61 21.60 15.93
C GLY A 34 21.05 22.78 15.13
N GLY A 35 19.76 22.78 14.81
CA GLY A 35 19.12 23.85 14.04
C GLY A 35 19.10 23.63 12.52
N VAL A 36 19.65 22.53 12.02
CA VAL A 36 19.65 22.21 10.59
C VAL A 36 18.25 21.80 10.17
N LYS A 37 17.64 22.57 9.25
CA LYS A 37 16.33 22.28 8.67
C LYS A 37 16.46 21.19 7.60
N LEU A 38 16.01 19.98 7.91
CA LEU A 38 15.99 18.89 6.94
C LEU A 38 14.77 19.00 6.00
N ARG A 39 14.93 18.53 4.76
CA ARG A 39 13.85 18.43 3.79
C ARG A 39 12.87 17.33 4.20
N GLU A 40 11.60 17.52 3.86
CA GLU A 40 10.53 16.56 4.18
C GLU A 40 10.81 15.16 3.65
N ASP A 41 11.24 15.04 2.39
CA ASP A 41 11.58 13.76 1.76
C ASP A 41 12.69 13.01 2.50
N THR A 42 13.69 13.73 3.00
CA THR A 42 14.77 13.15 3.82
C THR A 42 14.22 12.58 5.14
N ILE A 43 13.31 13.29 5.77
CA ILE A 43 12.69 12.85 7.03
C ILE A 43 11.82 11.61 6.81
N LEU A 44 11.00 11.60 5.76
CA LEU A 44 10.18 10.45 5.40
C LEU A 44 11.04 9.23 5.07
N PHE A 45 12.14 9.42 4.35
CA PHE A 45 13.13 8.37 4.09
C PHE A 45 13.75 7.81 5.37
N MET A 46 14.21 8.68 6.27
CA MET A 46 14.77 8.25 7.57
C MET A 46 13.74 7.48 8.40
N LEU A 47 12.48 7.90 8.40
CA LEU A 47 11.40 7.20 9.10
C LEU A 47 11.19 5.79 8.51
N SER A 48 11.17 5.65 7.18
CA SER A 48 11.03 4.35 6.52
C SER A 48 12.18 3.40 6.85
N ILE A 49 13.43 3.90 6.91
CA ILE A 49 14.59 3.12 7.37
C ILE A 49 14.36 2.63 8.79
N ARG A 50 13.95 3.50 9.70
CA ARG A 50 13.72 3.14 11.10
C ARG A 50 12.62 2.09 11.28
N LEU A 51 11.55 2.18 10.51
CA LEU A 51 10.51 1.16 10.50
C LEU A 51 11.05 -0.18 9.98
N LYS A 52 11.82 -0.17 8.89
CA LYS A 52 12.47 -1.38 8.36
C LYS A 52 13.46 -2.01 9.35
N ASP A 53 14.24 -1.21 10.04
CA ASP A 53 15.15 -1.68 11.09
C ASP A 53 14.39 -2.38 12.23
N LEU A 54 13.22 -1.86 12.61
CA LEU A 54 12.36 -2.51 13.60
C LEU A 54 11.85 -3.86 13.11
N CYS A 55 11.39 -3.94 11.84
CA CYS A 55 10.98 -5.21 11.23
C CYS A 55 12.10 -6.25 11.30
N ASN A 56 13.30 -5.88 10.87
CA ASN A 56 14.44 -6.78 10.81
C ASN A 56 14.91 -7.19 12.21
N LYS A 57 14.95 -6.23 13.13
CA LYS A 57 15.48 -6.47 14.49
C LYS A 57 14.57 -7.36 15.35
N TYR A 58 13.27 -7.20 15.21
CA TYR A 58 12.28 -7.85 16.09
C TYR A 58 11.44 -8.91 15.38
N GLY A 59 11.65 -9.15 14.10
CA GLY A 59 10.86 -10.11 13.31
C GLY A 59 9.38 -9.75 13.23
N VAL A 60 9.04 -8.47 13.23
CA VAL A 60 7.65 -7.98 13.18
C VAL A 60 7.24 -7.55 11.78
N PHE A 61 5.95 -7.67 11.49
CA PHE A 61 5.35 -7.10 10.29
C PHE A 61 4.88 -5.68 10.57
N ILE A 62 5.24 -4.74 9.70
CA ILE A 62 4.73 -3.36 9.78
C ILE A 62 4.03 -3.02 8.47
N MET A 63 2.76 -2.63 8.56
CA MET A 63 1.98 -2.07 7.47
C MET A 63 1.81 -0.57 7.70
N SER A 64 2.02 0.23 6.67
CA SER A 64 1.79 1.67 6.72
C SER A 64 1.29 2.19 5.38
N ALA A 65 0.76 3.39 5.39
CA ALA A 65 0.32 4.11 4.21
C ALA A 65 1.13 5.40 4.03
N THR A 66 1.03 5.97 2.86
CA THR A 66 1.49 7.34 2.55
C THR A 66 0.58 7.94 1.49
N GLN A 67 0.62 9.25 1.34
CA GLN A 67 -0.17 9.93 0.33
C GLN A 67 0.51 9.86 -1.04
N LEU A 68 -0.31 9.89 -2.09
CA LEU A 68 0.16 10.08 -3.45
C LEU A 68 0.41 11.58 -3.72
N ASN A 69 1.31 11.88 -4.66
CA ASN A 69 1.45 13.23 -5.22
C ASN A 69 0.31 13.51 -6.22
N GLY A 70 0.20 14.75 -6.71
CA GLY A 70 -0.85 15.14 -7.66
C GLY A 70 -0.81 14.44 -9.02
N ASP A 71 0.33 13.86 -9.39
CA ASP A 71 0.56 13.27 -10.71
C ASP A 71 -0.18 11.93 -10.92
N TYR A 72 -0.80 11.40 -9.87
CA TYR A 72 -1.52 10.10 -9.95
C TYR A 72 -2.70 10.14 -10.92
N GLN A 73 -3.26 11.33 -11.22
CA GLN A 73 -4.40 11.50 -12.14
C GLN A 73 -3.99 11.39 -13.61
N THR A 74 -2.74 11.68 -13.92
CA THR A 74 -2.22 11.74 -15.29
C THR A 74 -1.22 10.63 -15.61
N SER A 75 -0.88 9.81 -14.65
CA SER A 75 0.10 8.74 -14.83
C SER A 75 -0.54 7.51 -15.47
N GLU A 76 0.03 7.04 -16.58
CA GLU A 76 -0.40 5.83 -17.28
C GLU A 76 -0.19 4.57 -16.42
N THR A 77 0.89 4.52 -15.64
CA THR A 77 1.20 3.37 -14.77
C THR A 77 1.42 3.82 -13.33
N PRO A 78 0.56 3.38 -12.39
CA PRO A 78 0.74 3.69 -10.98
C PRO A 78 1.95 2.93 -10.40
N ASP A 79 3.04 3.65 -10.19
CA ASP A 79 4.27 3.12 -9.62
C ASP A 79 4.80 3.96 -8.43
N GLN A 80 5.99 3.64 -7.97
CA GLN A 80 6.64 4.34 -6.85
C GLN A 80 6.87 5.85 -7.06
N ASN A 81 6.81 6.34 -8.31
CA ASN A 81 7.02 7.75 -8.63
C ASN A 81 5.84 8.62 -8.15
N LEU A 82 4.68 8.01 -7.94
CA LEU A 82 3.48 8.66 -7.43
C LEU A 82 3.48 8.85 -5.92
N LEU A 83 4.45 8.29 -5.19
CA LEU A 83 4.52 8.47 -3.74
C LEU A 83 4.95 9.89 -3.40
N ARG A 84 4.15 10.59 -2.60
CA ARG A 84 4.48 11.93 -2.13
C ARG A 84 5.78 11.92 -1.32
N GLY A 85 6.72 12.74 -1.77
CA GLY A 85 7.95 13.06 -1.02
C GLY A 85 9.04 12.00 -1.02
N ALA A 86 8.81 10.75 -1.53
CA ALA A 86 9.93 9.83 -1.47
C ALA A 86 9.83 8.57 -2.34
N LYS A 87 10.35 8.63 -3.56
CA LYS A 87 10.82 7.41 -4.26
C LYS A 87 11.66 6.52 -3.34
N ALA A 88 12.44 7.11 -2.47
CA ALA A 88 13.31 6.45 -1.52
C ALA A 88 12.57 5.62 -0.45
N ILE A 89 11.30 5.91 -0.12
CA ILE A 89 10.49 5.03 0.74
C ILE A 89 10.31 3.67 0.06
N ALA A 90 10.02 3.67 -1.24
CA ALA A 90 9.82 2.45 -2.01
C ALA A 90 11.05 1.52 -1.97
N ASP A 91 12.26 2.04 -1.82
CA ASP A 91 13.48 1.22 -1.75
C ASP A 91 13.57 0.41 -0.46
N LYS A 92 12.94 0.86 0.61
CA LYS A 92 13.03 0.25 1.94
C LYS A 92 11.92 -0.75 2.26
N ILE A 93 10.84 -0.77 1.48
CA ILE A 93 9.71 -1.67 1.69
C ILE A 93 9.90 -3.00 0.94
N ASP A 94 9.28 -4.06 1.44
CA ASP A 94 9.27 -5.39 0.79
C ASP A 94 8.12 -5.54 -0.19
N ALA A 95 6.96 -4.95 0.12
CA ALA A 95 5.80 -4.89 -0.76
C ALA A 95 5.25 -3.46 -0.82
N GLY A 96 4.80 -3.05 -2.00
CA GLY A 96 4.21 -1.75 -2.24
C GLY A 96 3.01 -1.85 -3.17
N MET A 97 1.92 -1.21 -2.74
CA MET A 97 0.66 -1.19 -3.47
C MET A 97 0.11 0.23 -3.52
N ILE A 98 -0.50 0.59 -4.65
CA ILE A 98 -1.19 1.87 -4.83
C ILE A 98 -2.66 1.56 -5.06
N LEU A 99 -3.53 2.14 -4.22
CA LEU A 99 -4.97 1.98 -4.32
C LEU A 99 -5.58 3.21 -4.99
N LEU A 100 -6.30 3.01 -6.08
CA LEU A 100 -6.94 4.05 -6.88
C LEU A 100 -8.40 3.70 -7.15
N PRO A 101 -9.27 4.69 -7.34
CA PRO A 101 -10.58 4.46 -7.94
C PRO A 101 -10.41 3.88 -9.36
N THR A 102 -11.33 3.04 -9.78
CA THR A 102 -11.41 2.57 -11.16
C THR A 102 -11.88 3.71 -12.07
N SER A 103 -11.14 3.98 -13.16
CA SER A 103 -11.49 5.00 -14.16
C SER A 103 -12.44 4.46 -15.23
N SER A 104 -13.00 5.37 -16.07
CA SER A 104 -13.75 5.01 -17.26
C SER A 104 -12.94 4.16 -18.23
N ASP A 105 -11.68 4.56 -18.47
CA ASP A 105 -10.76 3.87 -19.37
C ASP A 105 -10.44 2.46 -18.88
N ASP A 106 -10.29 2.30 -17.55
CA ASP A 106 -10.14 0.96 -16.95
C ASP A 106 -11.35 0.08 -17.28
N ILE A 107 -12.57 0.61 -17.17
CA ILE A 107 -13.78 -0.16 -17.46
C ILE A 107 -13.89 -0.51 -18.94
N GLU A 108 -13.50 0.39 -19.84
CA GLU A 108 -13.45 0.11 -21.28
C GLU A 108 -12.46 -1.01 -21.59
N ASN A 109 -11.26 -0.92 -21.07
CA ASN A 109 -10.22 -1.95 -21.24
C ASN A 109 -10.62 -3.31 -20.65
N LEU A 110 -11.42 -3.31 -19.58
CA LEU A 110 -11.93 -4.52 -18.94
C LEU A 110 -13.18 -5.09 -19.58
N ALA A 111 -13.83 -4.41 -20.53
CA ALA A 111 -15.18 -4.74 -21.03
C ALA A 111 -15.33 -6.22 -21.44
N GLN A 112 -14.39 -6.75 -22.19
CA GLN A 112 -14.40 -8.16 -22.62
C GLN A 112 -14.22 -9.12 -21.43
N ILE A 113 -13.32 -8.81 -20.50
CA ILE A 113 -13.10 -9.64 -19.31
C ILE A 113 -14.34 -9.69 -18.44
N LEU A 114 -14.97 -8.53 -18.20
CA LEU A 114 -16.18 -8.43 -17.40
C LEU A 114 -17.33 -9.25 -18.04
N THR A 115 -17.53 -9.12 -19.34
CA THR A 115 -18.57 -9.83 -20.08
C THR A 115 -18.34 -11.34 -20.12
N ASN A 116 -17.12 -11.77 -20.48
CA ASN A 116 -16.79 -13.18 -20.66
C ASN A 116 -16.81 -13.98 -19.37
N ASN A 117 -16.56 -13.34 -18.22
CA ASN A 117 -16.50 -13.99 -16.92
C ASN A 117 -17.68 -13.64 -16.02
N ALA A 118 -18.65 -12.87 -16.51
CA ALA A 118 -19.77 -12.36 -15.72
C ALA A 118 -19.34 -11.65 -14.41
N PHE A 119 -18.23 -10.93 -14.47
CA PHE A 119 -17.77 -10.17 -13.33
C PHE A 119 -18.51 -8.83 -13.20
N GLU A 120 -18.78 -8.42 -11.97
CA GLU A 120 -19.24 -7.06 -11.69
C GLU A 120 -18.17 -6.03 -11.99
N LYS A 121 -18.58 -4.79 -12.23
CA LYS A 121 -17.64 -3.68 -12.38
C LYS A 121 -16.90 -3.42 -11.05
N PRO A 122 -15.56 -3.39 -11.06
CA PRO A 122 -14.78 -3.05 -9.87
C PRO A 122 -14.91 -1.56 -9.55
N ASP A 123 -14.80 -1.22 -8.26
CA ASP A 123 -14.80 0.17 -7.79
C ASP A 123 -13.38 0.70 -7.58
N LEU A 124 -12.46 -0.21 -7.26
CA LEU A 124 -11.07 0.10 -6.94
C LEU A 124 -10.11 -0.79 -7.71
N LYS A 125 -8.97 -0.22 -8.08
CA LYS A 125 -7.81 -0.97 -8.56
C LYS A 125 -6.63 -0.82 -7.60
N MET A 126 -5.99 -1.92 -7.29
CA MET A 126 -4.78 -1.96 -6.48
C MET A 126 -3.60 -2.34 -7.37
N SER A 127 -2.71 -1.39 -7.64
CA SER A 127 -1.49 -1.65 -8.40
C SER A 127 -0.42 -2.22 -7.48
N VAL A 128 -0.02 -3.46 -7.69
CA VAL A 128 1.08 -4.10 -6.96
C VAL A 128 2.40 -3.81 -7.69
N TYR A 129 3.00 -2.64 -7.41
CA TYR A 129 4.20 -2.20 -8.11
C TYR A 129 5.49 -2.82 -7.54
N LYS A 130 5.46 -3.30 -6.29
CA LYS A 130 6.59 -3.95 -5.64
C LYS A 130 6.16 -5.16 -4.80
N ASN A 131 6.88 -6.27 -4.97
CA ASN A 131 6.71 -7.47 -4.17
C ASN A 131 8.01 -8.29 -4.20
N ARG A 132 8.90 -8.07 -3.21
CA ARG A 132 10.24 -8.67 -3.22
C ARG A 132 10.25 -10.18 -3.09
N ARG A 133 9.31 -10.73 -2.33
CA ARG A 133 9.28 -12.16 -1.99
C ARG A 133 8.10 -12.88 -2.62
N GLY A 134 7.18 -12.14 -3.21
CA GLY A 134 5.99 -12.69 -3.82
C GLY A 134 6.15 -12.88 -5.33
N ARG A 135 5.37 -13.81 -5.86
CA ARG A 135 5.34 -14.18 -7.28
C ARG A 135 4.76 -13.06 -8.15
N TYR A 136 3.80 -12.29 -7.62
CA TYR A 136 3.02 -11.31 -8.38
C TYR A 136 3.53 -9.89 -8.15
N LYS A 137 4.01 -9.28 -9.23
CA LYS A 137 4.47 -7.89 -9.30
C LYS A 137 4.09 -7.33 -10.68
N GLY A 138 3.78 -6.05 -10.76
CA GLY A 138 3.37 -5.41 -12.01
C GLY A 138 1.98 -5.88 -12.45
N ILE A 139 1.05 -5.97 -11.50
CA ILE A 139 -0.32 -6.40 -11.73
C ILE A 139 -1.31 -5.41 -11.14
N TYR A 140 -2.52 -5.40 -11.68
CA TYR A 140 -3.69 -4.82 -11.04
C TYR A 140 -4.50 -5.91 -10.34
N LEU A 141 -4.85 -5.67 -9.08
CA LEU A 141 -5.88 -6.40 -8.37
C LEU A 141 -7.14 -5.53 -8.36
N TRP A 142 -8.19 -6.03 -9.00
CA TRP A 142 -9.49 -5.36 -9.11
C TRP A 142 -10.36 -5.73 -7.94
N CYS A 143 -10.95 -4.71 -7.31
CA CYS A 143 -11.65 -4.88 -6.04
C CYS A 143 -13.03 -4.24 -6.07
N LYS A 144 -13.95 -4.81 -5.30
CA LYS A 144 -15.23 -4.23 -4.95
C LYS A 144 -15.16 -3.59 -3.57
N ALA A 145 -15.63 -2.36 -3.46
CA ALA A 145 -15.69 -1.64 -2.19
C ALA A 145 -17.10 -1.72 -1.61
N ASP A 146 -17.20 -2.13 -0.37
CA ASP A 146 -18.41 -2.01 0.45
C ASP A 146 -18.19 -0.83 1.43
N LEU A 147 -18.69 0.34 1.06
CA LEU A 147 -18.53 1.55 1.84
C LEU A 147 -19.31 1.49 3.17
N GLY A 148 -20.39 0.72 3.23
CA GLY A 148 -21.20 0.56 4.45
C GLY A 148 -20.45 -0.19 5.55
N THR A 149 -19.61 -1.15 5.17
CA THR A 149 -18.81 -1.95 6.12
C THR A 149 -17.32 -1.66 6.07
N CYS A 150 -16.89 -0.68 5.25
CA CYS A 150 -15.48 -0.35 5.00
C CYS A 150 -14.65 -1.56 4.55
N ARG A 151 -15.24 -2.47 3.78
CA ARG A 151 -14.57 -3.67 3.28
C ARG A 151 -14.21 -3.53 1.82
N VAL A 152 -13.02 -4.03 1.48
CA VAL A 152 -12.55 -4.14 0.10
C VAL A 152 -12.38 -5.62 -0.22
N LYS A 153 -13.15 -6.11 -1.21
CA LYS A 153 -13.12 -7.51 -1.64
C LYS A 153 -12.35 -7.62 -2.95
N PRO A 154 -11.27 -8.40 -3.02
CA PRO A 154 -10.62 -8.70 -4.30
C PRO A 154 -11.54 -9.55 -5.17
N MET A 155 -11.56 -9.26 -6.47
CA MET A 155 -12.40 -9.94 -7.46
C MET A 155 -11.56 -10.77 -8.41
N PHE A 156 -10.67 -10.13 -9.15
CA PHE A 156 -9.79 -10.75 -10.12
C PHE A 156 -8.52 -9.91 -10.30
N ALA A 157 -7.52 -10.43 -11.00
CA ALA A 157 -6.30 -9.72 -11.29
C ALA A 157 -5.99 -9.73 -12.79
N THR A 158 -5.28 -8.68 -13.22
CA THR A 158 -4.77 -8.55 -14.59
C THR A 158 -3.32 -8.07 -14.58
N THR A 159 -2.64 -8.26 -15.71
CA THR A 159 -1.43 -7.52 -16.03
C THR A 159 -1.73 -6.03 -16.16
N TYR A 160 -0.71 -5.18 -16.30
CA TYR A 160 -0.89 -3.77 -16.65
C TYR A 160 -1.43 -3.57 -18.08
N THR A 161 -1.40 -4.61 -18.92
CA THR A 161 -1.98 -4.67 -20.26
C THR A 161 -3.38 -5.29 -20.29
N TYR A 162 -4.03 -5.39 -19.13
CA TYR A 162 -5.39 -5.92 -18.95
C TYR A 162 -5.58 -7.38 -19.38
N GLU A 163 -4.54 -8.21 -19.33
CA GLU A 163 -4.66 -9.65 -19.51
C GLU A 163 -4.96 -10.32 -18.16
N ILE A 164 -5.97 -11.21 -18.13
CA ILE A 164 -6.37 -11.88 -16.89
C ILE A 164 -5.26 -12.77 -16.34
N ILE A 165 -5.04 -12.71 -15.04
CA ILE A 165 -4.08 -13.55 -14.33
C ILE A 165 -4.83 -14.43 -13.36
N GLN A 166 -4.62 -15.75 -13.48
CA GLN A 166 -5.05 -16.69 -12.46
C GLN A 166 -4.10 -16.58 -11.26
N ILE A 167 -4.63 -16.11 -10.14
CA ILE A 167 -3.91 -16.10 -8.88
C ILE A 167 -4.20 -17.42 -8.19
N ASP A 168 -3.24 -18.36 -8.24
CA ASP A 168 -3.34 -19.62 -7.53
C ASP A 168 -3.48 -19.36 -6.03
N ASN A 169 -4.57 -19.84 -5.42
CA ASN A 169 -4.81 -19.82 -3.98
C ASN A 169 -5.02 -18.44 -3.33
N LEU A 170 -5.75 -17.53 -3.93
CA LEU A 170 -6.46 -16.51 -3.15
C LEU A 170 -7.56 -17.23 -2.33
N LYS A 171 -7.17 -18.00 -1.33
CA LYS A 171 -8.08 -18.45 -0.29
C LYS A 171 -8.42 -17.22 0.53
N ILE A 172 -9.47 -16.53 0.13
CA ILE A 172 -10.12 -15.56 1.02
C ILE A 172 -10.71 -16.42 2.14
N LEU A 173 -10.05 -16.38 3.29
CA LEU A 173 -10.66 -16.91 4.51
C LEU A 173 -11.82 -15.97 4.84
N THR A 174 -12.97 -16.23 4.26
CA THR A 174 -14.23 -15.73 4.78
C THR A 174 -14.44 -16.46 6.10
N THR A 175 -14.04 -15.88 7.20
CA THR A 175 -14.59 -16.25 8.49
C THR A 175 -16.07 -15.88 8.40
N GLU A 176 -16.93 -16.87 8.21
CA GLU A 176 -18.35 -16.69 8.51
C GLU A 176 -18.44 -16.17 9.94
N PRO A 177 -19.24 -15.13 10.20
CA PRO A 177 -19.47 -14.71 11.57
C PRO A 177 -20.04 -15.93 12.29
N SER A 178 -19.31 -16.44 13.31
CA SER A 178 -19.87 -17.43 14.22
C SER A 178 -21.18 -16.88 14.75
N ALA A 179 -22.26 -17.56 14.47
CA ALA A 179 -23.56 -17.25 15.03
C ALA A 179 -23.44 -17.29 16.58
N PHE A 180 -23.62 -16.11 17.19
CA PHE A 180 -23.97 -15.98 18.59
C PHE A 180 -25.40 -15.48 18.67
#